data_a684caa9509329f0a7dbb009d74bf0af
#
_entry.id   a684caa9509329f0a7dbb009d74bf0af
#
_cell.length_a   1.000
_cell.length_b   1.000
_cell.length_c   1.000
_cell.angle_alpha   90.00
_cell.angle_beta   90.00
_cell.angle_gamma   90.00
#
_symmetry.space_group_name_H-M   'P 1'
#
loop_
_entity.id
_entity.type
_entity.pdbx_description
1 polymer ?
#
loop_
_entity_poly.entity_id
_entity_poly.type
_entity_poly.pdbx_seq_one_letter_code
_entity_poly.pdbx_strand_id
1 'polypeptide(L)'
;MKEKVIYLLKFYLATVLLFVVAKVVFMFYNRVGHNISFSDYWQVIQHGLSLDLSMSLYLLSAPFLLVVASLWLHLPRWIFRVYYVIAAILLSLAFVADTSLYEFWQFKLDASCLSYLETPTEAMASVSIGYILVRLLSIIACSFFIYWLYDKLTPLSLGVKLKANSHKLIGSVVALLLIPLIVIGIRGGIGESTTNIGQVYYSQNQFLNHSAVNPMFSFFASFERTATNIVYDFMDDAESQRVVGDYYNTQSIGIDTLLTTQHPNIIVILLESCGSVFTEVGGRKDVTPNLNRFMREGIYFSNCYGNTWRTDRGTLCTWSGYPSFPTMSVMKMPAKSRSLSNMAKSLQEERGYHTYYLYGGDINFTNMRSYLIAGGFSSLHWMKDYSKAEQQTARWGVRDDITFKTLFSMTSSATQPFLIGYSTLSSHEPWDVPIQHFEDEKLNAFYYLDQCVGDFIRDMKKSPIWKNTLIILLPDHGIPYGELTEADPLKNQIPMIWLGGAIKEPRKIAAVCNQTDLPATLLGQLGVNHDSFTFSRDVLSHTYTHPFAVNTFDDGISVYDSTGYVTFDFISNRVVASHGPNAQSLLQRGKAVLQAASKDLDKR
;
A
#
# COMPACT_ATOMS: atom_id res chain seq x y z
N MET A 1 44.88 -5.53 -5.46
CA MET A 1 43.64 -5.43 -4.65
C MET A 1 43.02 -4.05 -4.73
N LYS A 2 43.79 -2.98 -4.50
CA LYS A 2 43.27 -1.58 -4.55
C LYS A 2 42.50 -1.26 -5.85
N GLU A 3 43.06 -1.60 -7.03
CA GLU A 3 42.39 -1.33 -8.31
C GLU A 3 41.05 -2.06 -8.49
N LYS A 4 40.95 -3.31 -7.96
CA LYS A 4 39.70 -4.08 -7.99
C LYS A 4 38.59 -3.42 -7.16
N VAL A 5 38.94 -2.90 -5.96
CA VAL A 5 37.99 -2.17 -5.10
C VAL A 5 37.57 -0.83 -5.73
N ILE A 6 38.56 -0.07 -6.24
CA ILE A 6 38.32 1.19 -6.94
C ILE A 6 37.39 1.00 -8.16
N TYR A 7 37.60 -0.09 -8.91
CA TYR A 7 36.75 -0.42 -10.03
C TYR A 7 35.31 -0.68 -9.61
N LEU A 8 35.06 -1.50 -8.57
CA LEU A 8 33.72 -1.77 -8.09
C LEU A 8 33.01 -0.48 -7.63
N LEU A 9 33.72 0.40 -6.93
CA LEU A 9 33.19 1.69 -6.52
C LEU A 9 32.85 2.59 -7.73
N LYS A 10 33.79 2.69 -8.70
CA LYS A 10 33.55 3.49 -9.91
C LYS A 10 32.38 2.95 -10.74
N PHE A 11 32.29 1.62 -10.90
CA PHE A 11 31.19 0.98 -11.59
C PHE A 11 29.86 1.30 -10.92
N TYR A 12 29.78 1.15 -9.61
CA TYR A 12 28.57 1.45 -8.81
C TYR A 12 28.14 2.91 -8.97
N LEU A 13 29.05 3.87 -8.74
CA LEU A 13 28.76 5.29 -8.84
C LEU A 13 28.39 5.71 -10.27
N ALA A 14 29.04 5.14 -11.29
CA ALA A 14 28.68 5.39 -12.68
C ALA A 14 27.26 4.88 -13.00
N THR A 15 26.89 3.71 -12.48
CA THR A 15 25.54 3.16 -12.65
C THR A 15 24.46 4.01 -11.97
N VAL A 16 24.73 4.47 -10.74
CA VAL A 16 23.83 5.42 -10.05
C VAL A 16 23.68 6.71 -10.87
N LEU A 17 24.77 7.26 -11.38
CA LEU A 17 24.74 8.46 -12.21
C LEU A 17 23.94 8.25 -13.51
N LEU A 18 24.06 7.08 -14.14
CA LEU A 18 23.25 6.74 -15.33
C LEU A 18 21.76 6.77 -15.02
N PHE A 19 21.32 6.23 -13.88
CA PHE A 19 19.92 6.29 -13.47
C PHE A 19 19.46 7.72 -13.18
N VAL A 20 20.29 8.53 -12.52
CA VAL A 20 19.99 9.95 -12.28
C VAL A 20 19.81 10.71 -13.60
N VAL A 21 20.74 10.50 -14.56
CA VAL A 21 20.66 11.14 -15.89
C VAL A 21 19.41 10.67 -16.64
N ALA A 22 19.09 9.36 -16.58
CA ALA A 22 17.88 8.83 -17.21
C ALA A 22 16.59 9.48 -16.68
N LYS A 23 16.48 9.75 -15.36
CA LYS A 23 15.36 10.48 -14.76
C LYS A 23 15.25 11.91 -15.29
N VAL A 24 16.38 12.61 -15.37
CA VAL A 24 16.40 14.01 -15.89
C VAL A 24 15.96 14.02 -17.36
N VAL A 25 16.45 13.08 -18.17
CA VAL A 25 16.06 12.93 -19.58
C VAL A 25 14.57 12.59 -19.69
N PHE A 26 14.08 11.66 -18.89
CA PHE A 26 12.66 11.28 -18.82
C PHE A 26 11.78 12.50 -18.51
N MET A 27 12.10 13.27 -17.48
CA MET A 27 11.36 14.47 -17.10
C MET A 27 11.39 15.51 -18.22
N PHE A 28 12.56 15.77 -18.78
CA PHE A 28 12.72 16.75 -19.84
C PHE A 28 11.92 16.39 -21.10
N TYR A 29 11.91 15.12 -21.47
CA TYR A 29 11.19 14.62 -22.64
C TYR A 29 9.67 14.68 -22.45
N ASN A 30 9.18 14.22 -21.29
CA ASN A 30 7.74 14.07 -21.01
C ASN A 30 7.11 15.29 -20.29
N ARG A 31 7.79 16.43 -20.21
CA ARG A 31 7.32 17.61 -19.45
C ARG A 31 6.12 18.33 -20.05
N VAL A 32 5.78 18.08 -21.30
CA VAL A 32 4.69 18.77 -21.99
C VAL A 32 3.36 18.45 -21.31
N GLY A 33 2.59 19.49 -20.95
CA GLY A 33 1.35 19.35 -20.21
C GLY A 33 1.50 19.28 -18.68
N HIS A 34 2.74 19.27 -18.17
CA HIS A 34 3.03 19.28 -16.73
C HIS A 34 3.74 20.58 -16.32
N ASN A 35 3.20 21.27 -15.31
CA ASN A 35 3.86 22.43 -14.72
C ASN A 35 5.02 21.97 -13.83
N ILE A 36 6.27 22.03 -14.34
CA ILE A 36 7.46 21.55 -13.65
C ILE A 36 8.42 22.72 -13.43
N SER A 37 8.86 22.89 -12.20
CA SER A 37 9.89 23.85 -11.81
C SER A 37 11.29 23.22 -11.82
N PHE A 38 12.33 24.03 -11.75
CA PHE A 38 13.70 23.54 -11.62
C PHE A 38 13.91 22.76 -10.30
N SER A 39 13.22 23.14 -9.23
CA SER A 39 13.29 22.45 -7.95
C SER A 39 12.74 21.03 -8.03
N ASP A 40 11.78 20.75 -8.92
CA ASP A 40 11.17 19.42 -9.06
C ASP A 40 12.18 18.40 -9.59
N TYR A 41 13.12 18.78 -10.47
CA TYR A 41 14.21 17.90 -10.90
C TYR A 41 15.07 17.45 -9.72
N TRP A 42 15.37 18.37 -8.80
CA TRP A 42 16.15 18.04 -7.61
C TRP A 42 15.38 17.12 -6.67
N GLN A 43 14.10 17.40 -6.42
CA GLN A 43 13.25 16.56 -5.57
C GLN A 43 13.09 15.14 -6.14
N VAL A 44 12.88 15.00 -7.44
CA VAL A 44 12.81 13.71 -8.14
C VAL A 44 14.11 12.91 -7.97
N ILE A 45 15.26 13.55 -8.14
CA ILE A 45 16.56 12.90 -7.93
C ILE A 45 16.68 12.43 -6.47
N GLN A 46 16.39 13.32 -5.52
CA GLN A 46 16.54 13.04 -4.09
C GLN A 46 15.63 11.90 -3.62
N HIS A 47 14.34 11.94 -3.97
CA HIS A 47 13.38 10.92 -3.59
C HIS A 47 13.61 9.60 -4.33
N GLY A 48 14.00 9.64 -5.61
CA GLY A 48 14.25 8.46 -6.43
C GLY A 48 15.59 7.76 -6.16
N LEU A 49 16.49 8.38 -5.38
CA LEU A 49 17.85 7.87 -5.19
C LEU A 49 17.88 6.49 -4.52
N SER A 50 16.94 6.19 -3.63
CA SER A 50 16.88 4.90 -2.93
C SER A 50 16.72 3.71 -3.90
N LEU A 51 15.86 3.84 -4.92
CA LEU A 51 15.71 2.81 -5.97
C LEU A 51 16.94 2.72 -6.86
N ASP A 52 17.58 3.85 -7.16
CA ASP A 52 18.80 3.88 -8.00
C ASP A 52 19.96 3.18 -7.30
N LEU A 53 20.15 3.43 -6.00
CA LEU A 53 21.16 2.78 -5.18
C LEU A 53 20.94 1.27 -5.11
N SER A 54 19.70 0.84 -4.83
CA SER A 54 19.35 -0.58 -4.80
C SER A 54 19.57 -1.25 -6.15
N MET A 55 19.04 -0.70 -7.25
CA MET A 55 19.17 -1.29 -8.59
C MET A 55 20.62 -1.32 -9.07
N SER A 56 21.41 -0.32 -8.70
CA SER A 56 22.86 -0.30 -9.01
C SER A 56 23.62 -1.42 -8.31
N LEU A 57 23.20 -1.85 -7.10
CA LEU A 57 23.78 -3.00 -6.40
C LEU A 57 23.39 -4.32 -7.07
N TYR A 58 22.17 -4.45 -7.61
CA TYR A 58 21.81 -5.60 -8.44
C TYR A 58 22.76 -5.72 -9.63
N LEU A 59 22.99 -4.62 -10.37
CA LEU A 59 23.91 -4.60 -11.50
C LEU A 59 25.37 -4.79 -11.09
N LEU A 60 25.77 -4.35 -9.91
CA LEU A 60 27.11 -4.56 -9.37
C LEU A 60 27.39 -6.03 -9.02
N SER A 61 26.35 -6.83 -8.74
CA SER A 61 26.52 -8.19 -8.22
C SER A 61 27.33 -9.09 -9.16
N ALA A 62 27.10 -9.02 -10.49
CA ALA A 62 27.86 -9.81 -11.44
C ALA A 62 29.35 -9.36 -11.56
N PRO A 63 29.68 -8.06 -11.75
CA PRO A 63 31.05 -7.57 -11.66
C PRO A 63 31.74 -7.91 -10.35
N PHE A 64 31.03 -7.84 -9.23
CA PHE A 64 31.56 -8.23 -7.92
C PHE A 64 31.98 -9.70 -7.90
N LEU A 65 31.11 -10.61 -8.34
CA LEU A 65 31.42 -12.04 -8.42
C LEU A 65 32.60 -12.32 -9.36
N LEU A 66 32.68 -11.65 -10.52
CA LEU A 66 33.81 -11.76 -11.44
C LEU A 66 35.10 -11.25 -10.80
N VAL A 67 35.06 -10.15 -10.05
CA VAL A 67 36.22 -9.64 -9.32
C VAL A 67 36.66 -10.62 -8.24
N VAL A 68 35.74 -11.22 -7.49
CA VAL A 68 36.06 -12.25 -6.48
C VAL A 68 36.70 -13.47 -7.14
N ALA A 69 36.15 -13.98 -8.24
CA ALA A 69 36.72 -15.07 -9.00
C ALA A 69 38.15 -14.74 -9.52
N SER A 70 38.34 -13.46 -9.92
CA SER A 70 39.66 -12.99 -10.40
C SER A 70 40.74 -12.88 -9.32
N LEU A 71 40.42 -13.09 -8.04
CA LEU A 71 41.43 -13.22 -6.98
C LEU A 71 42.26 -14.52 -7.16
N TRP A 72 41.59 -15.58 -7.59
CA TRP A 72 42.14 -16.92 -7.70
C TRP A 72 42.43 -17.34 -9.13
N LEU A 73 41.60 -16.93 -10.09
CA LEU A 73 41.63 -17.29 -11.49
C LEU A 73 42.10 -16.10 -12.34
N HIS A 74 42.74 -16.40 -13.46
CA HIS A 74 42.96 -15.38 -14.50
C HIS A 74 41.72 -15.32 -15.39
N LEU A 75 41.00 -14.18 -15.30
CA LEU A 75 39.82 -13.95 -16.12
C LEU A 75 40.17 -13.02 -17.28
N PRO A 76 40.02 -13.46 -18.53
CA PRO A 76 40.26 -12.61 -19.69
C PRO A 76 39.24 -11.45 -19.72
N ARG A 77 39.69 -10.30 -20.21
CA ARG A 77 38.90 -9.07 -20.22
C ARG A 77 37.57 -9.18 -20.98
N TRP A 78 37.48 -10.08 -21.96
CA TRP A 78 36.26 -10.27 -22.74
C TRP A 78 35.08 -10.74 -21.88
N ILE A 79 35.29 -11.44 -20.76
CA ILE A 79 34.23 -11.88 -19.85
C ILE A 79 33.53 -10.65 -19.26
N PHE A 80 34.28 -9.65 -18.82
CA PHE A 80 33.69 -8.40 -18.31
C PHE A 80 32.99 -7.63 -19.44
N ARG A 81 33.55 -7.60 -20.63
CA ARG A 81 32.96 -6.94 -21.80
C ARG A 81 31.63 -7.55 -22.23
N VAL A 82 31.52 -8.88 -22.19
CA VAL A 82 30.21 -9.56 -22.44
C VAL A 82 29.16 -9.07 -21.47
N TYR A 83 29.50 -9.00 -20.19
CA TYR A 83 28.58 -8.45 -19.20
C TYR A 83 28.19 -6.99 -19.50
N TYR A 84 29.16 -6.14 -19.87
CA TYR A 84 28.88 -4.75 -20.20
C TYR A 84 27.97 -4.58 -21.42
N VAL A 85 28.13 -5.43 -22.42
CA VAL A 85 27.25 -5.44 -23.60
C VAL A 85 25.82 -5.77 -23.17
N ILE A 86 25.61 -6.82 -22.36
CA ILE A 86 24.30 -7.22 -21.87
C ILE A 86 23.70 -6.11 -21.02
N ALA A 87 24.44 -5.59 -20.04
CA ALA A 87 23.96 -4.52 -19.17
C ALA A 87 23.64 -3.23 -19.96
N ALA A 88 24.49 -2.86 -20.93
CA ALA A 88 24.28 -1.69 -21.77
C ALA A 88 22.99 -1.80 -22.61
N ILE A 89 22.74 -2.95 -23.22
CA ILE A 89 21.52 -3.20 -24.00
C ILE A 89 20.29 -3.13 -23.09
N LEU A 90 20.30 -3.84 -21.95
CA LEU A 90 19.15 -3.87 -21.03
C LEU A 90 18.84 -2.47 -20.46
N LEU A 91 19.86 -1.73 -20.02
CA LEU A 91 19.68 -0.36 -19.53
C LEU A 91 19.14 0.57 -20.61
N SER A 92 19.70 0.48 -21.83
CA SER A 92 19.25 1.33 -22.94
C SER A 92 17.82 1.03 -23.38
N LEU A 93 17.46 -0.24 -23.43
CA LEU A 93 16.08 -0.65 -23.69
C LEU A 93 15.16 -0.09 -22.64
N ALA A 94 15.48 -0.25 -21.35
CA ALA A 94 14.65 0.26 -20.26
C ALA A 94 14.52 1.79 -20.30
N PHE A 95 15.63 2.54 -20.53
CA PHE A 95 15.60 4.00 -20.54
C PHE A 95 14.80 4.56 -21.72
N VAL A 96 15.02 4.00 -22.91
CA VAL A 96 14.33 4.48 -24.12
C VAL A 96 12.87 4.05 -24.13
N ALA A 97 12.57 2.79 -23.75
CA ALA A 97 11.21 2.31 -23.67
C ALA A 97 10.40 3.09 -22.61
N ASP A 98 10.93 3.26 -21.39
CA ASP A 98 10.27 4.02 -20.33
C ASP A 98 9.94 5.45 -20.75
N THR A 99 10.91 6.14 -21.37
CA THR A 99 10.73 7.52 -21.82
C THR A 99 9.73 7.62 -22.97
N SER A 100 9.72 6.66 -23.88
CA SER A 100 8.91 6.69 -25.10
C SER A 100 7.48 6.20 -24.88
N LEU A 101 7.30 5.16 -24.07
CA LEU A 101 5.99 4.56 -23.81
C LEU A 101 5.17 5.41 -22.83
N TYR A 102 5.82 6.20 -22.00
CA TYR A 102 5.13 7.07 -21.03
C TYR A 102 4.19 8.09 -21.72
N GLU A 103 4.53 8.56 -22.89
CA GLU A 103 3.69 9.46 -23.69
C GLU A 103 2.30 8.84 -23.98
N PHE A 104 2.24 7.52 -24.18
CA PHE A 104 1.01 6.80 -24.50
C PHE A 104 0.34 6.23 -23.25
N TRP A 105 1.10 5.72 -22.30
CA TRP A 105 0.58 4.92 -21.19
C TRP A 105 0.37 5.70 -19.91
N GLN A 106 1.08 6.81 -19.73
CA GLN A 106 1.06 7.63 -18.52
C GLN A 106 1.39 6.84 -17.23
N PHE A 107 2.15 5.73 -17.37
CA PHE A 107 2.71 4.95 -16.26
C PHE A 107 4.12 4.46 -16.58
N LYS A 108 4.86 4.05 -15.54
CA LYS A 108 6.25 3.60 -15.68
C LYS A 108 6.35 2.24 -16.37
N LEU A 109 7.49 2.03 -17.03
CA LEU A 109 7.79 0.78 -17.71
C LEU A 109 7.50 -0.43 -16.81
N ASP A 110 6.70 -1.35 -17.30
CA ASP A 110 6.36 -2.61 -16.66
C ASP A 110 6.35 -3.79 -17.65
N ALA A 111 6.14 -5.01 -17.13
CA ALA A 111 6.18 -6.24 -17.92
C ALA A 111 5.08 -6.32 -18.98
N SER A 112 4.02 -5.50 -18.91
CA SER A 112 2.96 -5.49 -19.94
C SER A 112 3.51 -5.08 -21.32
N CYS A 113 4.65 -4.35 -21.37
CA CYS A 113 5.31 -4.05 -22.63
C CYS A 113 5.70 -5.31 -23.42
N LEU A 114 5.88 -6.44 -22.77
CA LEU A 114 6.26 -7.70 -23.44
C LEU A 114 5.10 -8.28 -24.25
N SER A 115 3.84 -8.01 -23.90
CA SER A 115 2.68 -8.47 -24.68
C SER A 115 2.65 -7.89 -26.10
N TYR A 116 3.22 -6.69 -26.29
CA TYR A 116 3.36 -6.11 -27.63
C TYR A 116 4.39 -6.82 -28.52
N LEU A 117 5.25 -7.66 -27.94
CA LEU A 117 6.12 -8.54 -28.72
C LEU A 117 5.37 -9.72 -29.33
N GLU A 118 4.21 -10.09 -28.77
CA GLU A 118 3.33 -11.14 -29.31
C GLU A 118 2.51 -10.63 -30.49
N THR A 119 2.20 -9.32 -30.54
CA THR A 119 1.43 -8.67 -31.63
C THR A 119 2.17 -7.47 -32.21
N PRO A 120 3.37 -7.65 -32.80
CA PRO A 120 4.23 -6.52 -33.23
C PRO A 120 3.58 -5.67 -34.34
N THR A 121 2.71 -6.25 -35.18
CA THR A 121 1.99 -5.53 -36.23
C THR A 121 1.01 -4.52 -35.69
N GLU A 122 0.31 -4.84 -34.61
CA GLU A 122 -0.63 -3.93 -33.93
C GLU A 122 0.11 -2.81 -33.18
N ALA A 123 1.21 -3.14 -32.50
CA ALA A 123 2.06 -2.18 -31.83
C ALA A 123 2.64 -1.16 -32.84
N MET A 124 3.07 -1.63 -34.03
CA MET A 124 3.62 -0.77 -35.08
C MET A 124 2.57 0.06 -35.82
N ALA A 125 1.31 -0.35 -35.82
CA ALA A 125 0.23 0.39 -36.48
C ALA A 125 -0.06 1.76 -35.82
N SER A 126 0.28 1.91 -34.53
CA SER A 126 0.01 3.11 -33.75
C SER A 126 1.11 4.19 -33.84
N VAL A 127 2.25 3.91 -34.49
CA VAL A 127 3.40 4.81 -34.53
C VAL A 127 4.01 4.90 -35.94
N SER A 128 4.60 6.05 -36.28
CA SER A 128 5.27 6.23 -37.57
C SER A 128 6.58 5.47 -37.65
N ILE A 129 6.98 5.06 -38.87
CA ILE A 129 8.29 4.41 -39.13
C ILE A 129 9.44 5.31 -38.63
N GLY A 130 9.33 6.64 -38.85
CA GLY A 130 10.31 7.60 -38.36
C GLY A 130 10.46 7.57 -36.83
N TYR A 131 9.36 7.43 -36.10
CA TYR A 131 9.38 7.29 -34.64
C TYR A 131 10.16 6.03 -34.21
N ILE A 132 9.92 4.90 -34.83
CA ILE A 132 10.61 3.63 -34.56
C ILE A 132 12.10 3.75 -34.84
N LEU A 133 12.48 4.30 -35.99
CA LEU A 133 13.89 4.49 -36.36
C LEU A 133 14.64 5.36 -35.37
N VAL A 134 14.06 6.47 -34.92
CA VAL A 134 14.67 7.35 -33.92
C VAL A 134 14.89 6.60 -32.61
N ARG A 135 13.94 5.76 -32.16
CA ARG A 135 14.09 4.97 -30.92
C ARG A 135 15.16 3.90 -31.04
N LEU A 136 15.21 3.18 -32.16
CA LEU A 136 16.27 2.20 -32.43
C LEU A 136 17.67 2.85 -32.44
N LEU A 137 17.81 3.98 -33.09
CA LEU A 137 19.08 4.74 -33.10
C LEU A 137 19.44 5.22 -31.68
N SER A 138 18.44 5.67 -30.90
CA SER A 138 18.65 6.06 -29.49
C SER A 138 19.11 4.89 -28.63
N ILE A 139 18.52 3.70 -28.79
CA ILE A 139 18.95 2.48 -28.08
C ILE A 139 20.39 2.13 -28.44
N ILE A 140 20.74 2.14 -29.73
CA ILE A 140 22.11 1.83 -30.20
C ILE A 140 23.11 2.83 -29.63
N ALA A 141 22.82 4.13 -29.73
CA ALA A 141 23.71 5.19 -29.23
C ALA A 141 23.90 5.11 -27.71
N CYS A 142 22.82 4.90 -26.97
CA CYS A 142 22.84 4.75 -25.53
C CYS A 142 23.61 3.49 -25.11
N SER A 143 23.38 2.35 -25.79
CA SER A 143 24.10 1.09 -25.54
C SER A 143 25.61 1.25 -25.78
N PHE A 144 26.00 1.90 -26.90
CA PHE A 144 27.39 2.17 -27.18
C PHE A 144 28.03 3.07 -26.11
N PHE A 145 27.33 4.13 -25.68
CA PHE A 145 27.82 5.04 -24.64
C PHE A 145 28.00 4.31 -23.28
N ILE A 146 27.01 3.53 -22.84
CA ILE A 146 27.08 2.79 -21.57
C ILE A 146 28.21 1.73 -21.62
N TYR A 147 28.29 0.99 -22.72
CA TYR A 147 29.38 0.02 -22.91
C TYR A 147 30.74 0.71 -22.86
N TRP A 148 30.93 1.79 -23.62
CA TRP A 148 32.16 2.56 -23.62
C TRP A 148 32.53 3.09 -22.23
N LEU A 149 31.54 3.60 -21.48
CA LEU A 149 31.76 4.07 -20.12
C LEU A 149 32.28 2.95 -19.22
N TYR A 150 31.63 1.79 -19.22
CA TYR A 150 32.01 0.68 -18.38
C TYR A 150 33.38 0.09 -18.79
N ASP A 151 33.67 -0.06 -20.11
CA ASP A 151 34.96 -0.55 -20.56
C ASP A 151 36.10 0.42 -20.20
N LYS A 152 35.86 1.73 -20.29
CA LYS A 152 36.83 2.76 -19.90
C LYS A 152 37.12 2.78 -18.40
N LEU A 153 36.15 2.46 -17.56
CA LEU A 153 36.34 2.36 -16.11
C LEU A 153 37.10 1.09 -15.69
N THR A 154 37.25 0.11 -16.59
CA THR A 154 37.81 -1.19 -16.30
C THR A 154 39.35 -1.18 -16.45
N PRO A 155 40.14 -1.31 -15.36
CA PRO A 155 41.59 -1.36 -15.45
C PRO A 155 42.08 -2.64 -16.16
N LEU A 156 43.19 -2.56 -16.86
CA LEU A 156 43.77 -3.69 -17.57
C LEU A 156 44.13 -4.88 -16.65
N SER A 157 44.44 -4.56 -15.39
CA SER A 157 44.79 -5.55 -14.36
C SER A 157 43.59 -6.25 -13.72
N LEU A 158 42.36 -5.86 -14.04
CA LEU A 158 41.17 -6.31 -13.30
C LEU A 158 41.03 -7.84 -13.26
N GLY A 159 41.21 -8.50 -14.41
CA GLY A 159 41.11 -9.96 -14.52
C GLY A 159 42.38 -10.73 -14.09
N VAL A 160 43.45 -10.02 -13.73
CA VAL A 160 44.70 -10.67 -13.33
C VAL A 160 44.58 -11.24 -11.92
N LYS A 161 44.90 -12.53 -11.77
CA LYS A 161 44.94 -13.20 -10.44
C LYS A 161 45.97 -12.58 -9.52
N LEU A 162 45.69 -12.57 -8.23
CA LEU A 162 46.69 -12.12 -7.24
C LEU A 162 47.79 -13.15 -7.07
N LYS A 163 49.04 -12.69 -6.91
CA LYS A 163 50.20 -13.58 -6.77
C LYS A 163 50.29 -14.18 -5.37
N ALA A 164 50.21 -13.37 -4.33
CA ALA A 164 50.34 -13.80 -2.94
C ALA A 164 49.07 -14.47 -2.42
N ASN A 165 49.19 -15.66 -1.83
CA ASN A 165 48.06 -16.39 -1.26
C ASN A 165 47.43 -15.64 -0.07
N SER A 166 48.23 -14.92 0.73
CA SER A 166 47.71 -14.04 1.82
C SER A 166 46.77 -12.98 1.27
N HIS A 167 47.10 -12.32 0.17
CA HIS A 167 46.24 -11.33 -0.46
C HIS A 167 44.95 -11.93 -1.05
N LYS A 168 45.01 -13.17 -1.58
CA LYS A 168 43.81 -13.89 -2.05
C LYS A 168 42.88 -14.20 -0.89
N LEU A 169 43.43 -14.72 0.22
CA LEU A 169 42.64 -15.06 1.39
C LEU A 169 42.00 -13.80 2.02
N ILE A 170 42.78 -12.75 2.22
CA ILE A 170 42.26 -11.46 2.73
C ILE A 170 41.16 -10.91 1.80
N GLY A 171 41.43 -10.94 0.47
CA GLY A 171 40.42 -10.49 -0.51
C GLY A 171 39.14 -11.33 -0.47
N SER A 172 39.24 -12.64 -0.29
CA SER A 172 38.06 -13.52 -0.16
C SER A 172 37.29 -13.28 1.13
N VAL A 173 37.99 -13.06 2.27
CA VAL A 173 37.34 -12.70 3.55
C VAL A 173 36.61 -11.36 3.44
N VAL A 174 37.27 -10.35 2.86
CA VAL A 174 36.64 -9.05 2.61
C VAL A 174 35.42 -9.19 1.70
N ALA A 175 35.50 -9.97 0.63
CA ALA A 175 34.37 -10.23 -0.25
C ALA A 175 33.22 -10.92 0.48
N LEU A 176 33.52 -11.91 1.32
CA LEU A 176 32.49 -12.58 2.15
C LEU A 176 31.77 -11.61 3.10
N LEU A 177 32.51 -10.66 3.71
CA LEU A 177 31.94 -9.63 4.56
C LEU A 177 31.13 -8.56 3.79
N LEU A 178 31.45 -8.35 2.51
CA LEU A 178 30.71 -7.40 1.67
C LEU A 178 29.39 -7.97 1.14
N ILE A 179 29.24 -9.30 1.00
CA ILE A 179 27.98 -9.92 0.53
C ILE A 179 26.78 -9.50 1.37
N PRO A 180 26.78 -9.62 2.71
CA PRO A 180 25.64 -9.14 3.52
C PRO A 180 25.36 -7.65 3.32
N LEU A 181 26.37 -6.81 3.18
CA LEU A 181 26.22 -5.39 2.95
C LEU A 181 25.56 -5.07 1.59
N ILE A 182 25.94 -5.82 0.55
CA ILE A 182 25.31 -5.72 -0.78
C ILE A 182 23.83 -6.14 -0.67
N VAL A 183 23.54 -7.26 0.00
CA VAL A 183 22.17 -7.75 0.20
C VAL A 183 21.33 -6.75 0.99
N ILE A 184 21.87 -6.19 2.09
CA ILE A 184 21.19 -5.14 2.87
C ILE A 184 20.95 -3.89 2.01
N GLY A 185 21.91 -3.49 1.20
CA GLY A 185 21.76 -2.35 0.30
C GLY A 185 20.73 -2.58 -0.80
N ILE A 186 20.69 -3.78 -1.39
CA ILE A 186 19.64 -4.20 -2.34
C ILE A 186 18.26 -4.13 -1.67
N ARG A 187 18.15 -4.67 -0.44
CA ARG A 187 16.91 -4.68 0.33
C ARG A 187 16.46 -3.27 0.75
N GLY A 188 17.34 -2.27 0.73
CA GLY A 188 17.06 -0.90 1.15
C GLY A 188 17.30 -0.63 2.64
N GLY A 189 17.94 -1.58 3.36
CA GLY A 189 18.26 -1.45 4.78
C GLY A 189 17.88 -2.68 5.59
N ILE A 190 17.90 -2.53 6.91
CA ILE A 190 17.56 -3.57 7.90
C ILE A 190 16.16 -3.39 8.51
N GLY A 191 15.41 -2.37 8.07
CA GLY A 191 14.05 -2.09 8.52
C GLY A 191 13.03 -3.15 8.07
N GLU A 192 11.78 -2.99 8.49
CA GLU A 192 10.68 -3.91 8.17
C GLU A 192 10.35 -3.91 6.67
N SER A 193 10.33 -2.73 6.06
CA SER A 193 10.09 -2.59 4.62
C SER A 193 11.29 -3.03 3.78
N THR A 194 10.99 -3.73 2.70
CA THR A 194 11.92 -3.91 1.59
C THR A 194 11.80 -2.76 0.59
N THR A 195 12.83 -2.55 -0.22
CA THR A 195 12.78 -1.58 -1.32
C THR A 195 11.57 -1.84 -2.22
N ASN A 196 10.74 -0.83 -2.42
CA ASN A 196 9.55 -0.90 -3.25
C ASN A 196 9.28 0.44 -3.96
N ILE A 197 8.42 0.42 -4.99
CA ILE A 197 8.13 1.59 -5.81
C ILE A 197 7.47 2.71 -4.99
N GLY A 198 6.60 2.36 -4.03
CA GLY A 198 5.84 3.33 -3.24
C GLY A 198 6.71 4.25 -2.38
N GLN A 199 7.90 3.80 -1.98
CA GLN A 199 8.78 4.56 -1.10
C GLN A 199 9.32 5.87 -1.71
N VAL A 200 9.31 5.99 -3.04
CA VAL A 200 9.77 7.20 -3.74
C VAL A 200 8.65 8.18 -4.04
N TYR A 201 7.39 7.85 -3.73
CA TYR A 201 6.26 8.74 -3.90
C TYR A 201 6.30 9.84 -2.85
N TYR A 202 6.11 11.11 -3.27
CA TYR A 202 6.24 12.26 -2.39
C TYR A 202 5.31 13.42 -2.75
N SER A 203 4.64 13.37 -3.91
CA SER A 203 3.86 14.47 -4.46
C SER A 203 2.45 14.04 -4.84
N GLN A 204 1.48 14.95 -4.77
CA GLN A 204 0.16 14.77 -5.36
C GLN A 204 0.22 14.77 -6.91
N ASN A 205 1.27 15.36 -7.49
CA ASN A 205 1.51 15.29 -8.92
C ASN A 205 2.10 13.93 -9.30
N GLN A 206 1.30 13.09 -9.94
CA GLN A 206 1.68 11.73 -10.32
C GLN A 206 2.87 11.66 -11.26
N PHE A 207 3.03 12.66 -12.15
CA PHE A 207 4.18 12.74 -13.04
C PHE A 207 5.51 12.82 -12.26
N LEU A 208 5.54 13.59 -11.16
CA LEU A 208 6.73 13.71 -10.30
C LEU A 208 7.03 12.39 -9.57
N ASN A 209 6.00 11.69 -9.09
CA ASN A 209 6.15 10.37 -8.47
C ASN A 209 6.71 9.35 -9.48
N HIS A 210 6.13 9.30 -10.68
CA HIS A 210 6.62 8.44 -11.76
C HIS A 210 8.07 8.79 -12.14
N SER A 211 8.41 10.06 -12.25
CA SER A 211 9.76 10.50 -12.58
C SER A 211 10.80 10.04 -11.54
N ALA A 212 10.41 9.90 -10.28
CA ALA A 212 11.27 9.41 -9.20
C ALA A 212 11.51 7.89 -9.28
N VAL A 213 10.62 7.12 -9.91
CA VAL A 213 10.74 5.66 -10.02
C VAL A 213 11.85 5.28 -10.99
N ASN A 214 12.70 4.33 -10.59
CA ASN A 214 13.72 3.74 -11.44
C ASN A 214 13.08 2.80 -12.48
N PRO A 215 13.33 2.96 -13.80
CA PRO A 215 12.67 2.17 -14.84
C PRO A 215 13.00 0.68 -14.80
N MET A 216 14.25 0.31 -14.52
CA MET A 216 14.63 -1.10 -14.37
C MET A 216 13.95 -1.73 -13.14
N PHE A 217 13.93 -1.00 -12.02
CA PHE A 217 13.24 -1.47 -10.81
C PHE A 217 11.75 -1.66 -11.07
N SER A 218 11.10 -0.70 -11.74
CA SER A 218 9.67 -0.80 -12.11
C SER A 218 9.40 -2.03 -12.97
N PHE A 219 10.22 -2.24 -13.99
CA PHE A 219 10.09 -3.37 -14.90
C PHE A 219 10.20 -4.71 -14.16
N PHE A 220 11.26 -4.92 -13.36
CA PHE A 220 11.42 -6.18 -12.63
C PHE A 220 10.37 -6.38 -11.53
N ALA A 221 10.02 -5.33 -10.80
CA ALA A 221 8.97 -5.42 -9.77
C ALA A 221 7.59 -5.75 -10.35
N SER A 222 7.35 -5.47 -11.63
CA SER A 222 6.07 -5.76 -12.27
C SER A 222 5.84 -7.24 -12.59
N PHE A 223 6.88 -8.06 -12.70
CA PHE A 223 6.72 -9.51 -12.86
C PHE A 223 6.05 -10.15 -11.65
N GLU A 224 6.39 -9.73 -10.45
CA GLU A 224 5.72 -10.20 -9.23
C GLU A 224 4.22 -9.86 -9.25
N ARG A 225 3.84 -8.68 -9.76
CA ARG A 225 2.45 -8.24 -9.85
C ARG A 225 1.65 -9.05 -10.87
N THR A 226 2.23 -9.35 -12.02
CA THR A 226 1.56 -10.13 -13.07
C THR A 226 1.25 -11.55 -12.60
N ALA A 227 2.12 -12.12 -11.77
CA ALA A 227 1.93 -13.44 -11.20
C ALA A 227 0.82 -13.49 -10.11
N THR A 228 0.42 -12.34 -9.54
CA THR A 228 -0.53 -12.26 -8.42
C THR A 228 -1.89 -11.69 -8.80
N ASN A 229 -2.10 -11.22 -10.03
CA ASN A 229 -3.40 -10.71 -10.48
C ASN A 229 -4.34 -11.87 -10.87
N ILE A 230 -5.14 -12.32 -9.90
CA ILE A 230 -6.11 -13.40 -10.10
C ILE A 230 -7.45 -12.76 -10.47
N VAL A 231 -7.97 -13.12 -11.65
CA VAL A 231 -9.34 -12.81 -12.07
C VAL A 231 -10.23 -14.01 -11.75
N TYR A 232 -11.26 -13.77 -10.95
CA TYR A 232 -12.22 -14.81 -10.57
C TYR A 232 -13.31 -14.95 -11.64
N ASP A 233 -13.71 -16.20 -11.90
CA ASP A 233 -14.71 -16.56 -12.92
C ASP A 233 -15.61 -17.67 -12.38
N PHE A 234 -16.64 -17.28 -11.61
CA PHE A 234 -17.55 -18.19 -10.93
C PHE A 234 -18.90 -18.35 -11.64
N MET A 235 -19.28 -17.37 -12.47
CA MET A 235 -20.57 -17.27 -13.15
C MET A 235 -20.43 -16.40 -14.39
N ASP A 236 -21.50 -16.35 -15.19
CA ASP A 236 -21.56 -15.42 -16.33
C ASP A 236 -21.37 -13.96 -15.89
N ASP A 237 -20.62 -13.19 -16.68
CA ASP A 237 -20.30 -11.80 -16.33
C ASP A 237 -21.52 -10.90 -16.21
N ALA A 238 -22.51 -11.10 -17.08
CA ALA A 238 -23.75 -10.33 -17.03
C ALA A 238 -24.54 -10.65 -15.75
N GLU A 239 -24.53 -11.91 -15.30
CA GLU A 239 -25.13 -12.30 -14.02
C GLU A 239 -24.39 -11.68 -12.83
N SER A 240 -23.06 -11.75 -12.82
CA SER A 240 -22.24 -11.13 -11.76
C SER A 240 -22.49 -9.62 -11.66
N GLN A 241 -22.51 -8.91 -12.79
CA GLN A 241 -22.78 -7.48 -12.83
C GLN A 241 -24.21 -7.14 -12.41
N ARG A 242 -25.19 -7.96 -12.80
CA ARG A 242 -26.59 -7.78 -12.37
C ARG A 242 -26.71 -7.92 -10.84
N VAL A 243 -26.10 -8.96 -10.26
CA VAL A 243 -26.10 -9.15 -8.81
C VAL A 243 -25.47 -7.96 -8.11
N VAL A 244 -24.32 -7.45 -8.60
CA VAL A 244 -23.69 -6.27 -8.02
C VAL A 244 -24.57 -5.02 -8.17
N GLY A 245 -25.17 -4.80 -9.36
CA GLY A 245 -26.07 -3.68 -9.59
C GLY A 245 -27.32 -3.69 -8.71
N ASP A 246 -27.87 -4.88 -8.42
CA ASP A 246 -29.04 -5.04 -7.53
C ASP A 246 -28.69 -4.74 -6.06
N TYR A 247 -27.46 -4.99 -5.61
CA TYR A 247 -27.06 -4.89 -4.21
C TYR A 247 -26.20 -3.67 -3.88
N TYR A 248 -25.51 -3.08 -4.86
CA TYR A 248 -24.63 -1.93 -4.70
C TYR A 248 -25.20 -0.71 -5.43
N ASN A 249 -26.29 -0.16 -4.89
CA ASN A 249 -26.82 1.11 -5.38
C ASN A 249 -26.01 2.25 -4.80
N THR A 250 -25.33 3.01 -5.64
CA THR A 250 -24.49 4.15 -5.26
C THR A 250 -25.31 5.42 -4.96
N GLN A 251 -26.59 5.46 -5.32
CA GLN A 251 -27.43 6.62 -5.04
C GLN A 251 -27.98 6.60 -3.61
N SER A 252 -27.67 7.62 -2.84
CA SER A 252 -28.25 7.83 -1.51
C SER A 252 -29.58 8.59 -1.61
N ILE A 253 -30.67 7.98 -1.17
CA ILE A 253 -32.00 8.58 -1.14
C ILE A 253 -32.58 8.44 0.25
N GLY A 254 -33.15 9.53 0.80
CA GLY A 254 -33.79 9.50 2.09
C GLY A 254 -32.84 9.18 3.24
N ILE A 255 -31.70 9.87 3.30
CA ILE A 255 -30.62 9.58 4.26
C ILE A 255 -31.06 9.97 5.68
N ASP A 256 -30.91 9.04 6.61
CA ASP A 256 -30.97 9.32 8.06
C ASP A 256 -29.77 10.19 8.47
N THR A 257 -29.99 11.49 8.66
CA THR A 257 -28.91 12.41 9.04
C THR A 257 -28.57 12.31 10.52
N LEU A 258 -27.38 11.79 10.80
CA LEU A 258 -26.88 11.56 12.17
C LEU A 258 -25.94 12.67 12.66
N LEU A 259 -25.48 13.54 11.76
CA LEU A 259 -24.56 14.64 12.07
C LEU A 259 -25.29 15.97 12.22
N THR A 260 -24.76 16.83 13.09
CA THR A 260 -25.25 18.21 13.32
C THR A 260 -24.81 19.18 12.23
N THR A 261 -23.80 18.82 11.45
CA THR A 261 -23.19 19.63 10.39
C THR A 261 -22.69 18.75 9.24
N GLN A 262 -22.62 19.31 8.03
CA GLN A 262 -22.02 18.68 6.87
C GLN A 262 -20.52 19.02 6.69
N HIS A 263 -19.95 19.82 7.59
CA HIS A 263 -18.56 20.25 7.55
C HIS A 263 -17.85 20.04 8.91
N PRO A 264 -17.91 18.84 9.53
CA PRO A 264 -17.16 18.57 10.75
C PRO A 264 -15.67 18.43 10.44
N ASN A 265 -14.81 18.66 11.42
CA ASN A 265 -13.49 18.06 11.41
C ASN A 265 -13.62 16.54 11.57
N ILE A 266 -12.85 15.77 10.85
CA ILE A 266 -12.99 14.31 10.81
C ILE A 266 -11.67 13.64 11.22
N ILE A 267 -11.76 12.67 12.13
CA ILE A 267 -10.65 11.82 12.54
C ILE A 267 -11.12 10.38 12.34
N VAL A 268 -10.42 9.61 11.52
CA VAL A 268 -10.66 8.18 11.32
C VAL A 268 -9.50 7.41 11.91
N ILE A 269 -9.77 6.63 12.96
CA ILE A 269 -8.76 5.84 13.67
C ILE A 269 -8.97 4.37 13.32
N LEU A 270 -8.02 3.80 12.59
CA LEU A 270 -7.93 2.37 12.32
C LEU A 270 -7.29 1.67 13.53
N LEU A 271 -8.08 0.87 14.23
CA LEU A 271 -7.65 0.13 15.41
C LEU A 271 -7.04 -1.20 14.98
N GLU A 272 -5.73 -1.31 14.99
CA GLU A 272 -4.99 -2.50 14.55
C GLU A 272 -5.54 -3.79 15.16
N SER A 273 -6.06 -4.68 14.31
CA SER A 273 -6.54 -6.03 14.66
C SER A 273 -7.66 -6.12 15.72
N CYS A 274 -8.29 -5.00 16.13
CA CYS A 274 -9.18 -4.91 17.30
C CYS A 274 -10.62 -5.39 16.99
N GLY A 275 -10.78 -6.66 16.63
CA GLY A 275 -12.09 -7.26 16.37
C GLY A 275 -13.03 -7.25 17.58
N SER A 276 -14.34 -7.46 17.31
CA SER A 276 -15.39 -7.51 18.36
C SER A 276 -15.15 -8.61 19.39
N VAL A 277 -14.31 -9.59 19.08
CA VAL A 277 -13.91 -10.65 20.01
C VAL A 277 -13.25 -10.11 21.29
N PHE A 278 -12.60 -8.94 21.23
CA PHE A 278 -11.96 -8.28 22.37
C PHE A 278 -12.86 -7.30 23.13
N THR A 279 -14.14 -7.20 22.77
CA THR A 279 -15.13 -6.32 23.40
C THR A 279 -16.16 -7.11 24.20
N GLU A 280 -17.13 -6.41 24.80
CA GLU A 280 -18.27 -7.06 25.47
C GLU A 280 -19.09 -7.97 24.53
N VAL A 281 -19.07 -7.72 23.21
CA VAL A 281 -19.72 -8.57 22.20
C VAL A 281 -19.09 -9.97 22.19
N GLY A 282 -17.77 -10.06 22.34
CA GLY A 282 -17.03 -11.31 22.49
C GLY A 282 -16.97 -11.85 23.92
N GLY A 283 -17.77 -11.28 24.85
CA GLY A 283 -17.78 -11.67 26.25
C GLY A 283 -16.59 -11.14 27.09
N ARG A 284 -15.80 -10.21 26.55
CA ARG A 284 -14.56 -9.69 27.17
C ARG A 284 -14.68 -8.23 27.57
N LYS A 285 -15.68 -7.90 28.38
CA LYS A 285 -16.00 -6.51 28.80
C LYS A 285 -14.85 -5.76 29.46
N ASP A 286 -13.93 -6.47 30.10
CA ASP A 286 -12.83 -5.88 30.86
C ASP A 286 -11.57 -5.61 30.00
N VAL A 287 -11.52 -6.15 28.76
CA VAL A 287 -10.39 -5.95 27.84
C VAL A 287 -10.46 -4.59 27.16
N THR A 288 -11.65 -4.15 26.75
CA THR A 288 -11.83 -2.86 26.08
C THR A 288 -12.97 -2.03 26.72
N PRO A 289 -12.82 -1.64 28.01
CA PRO A 289 -13.90 -0.95 28.74
C PRO A 289 -14.24 0.42 28.14
N ASN A 290 -13.30 1.14 27.55
CA ASN A 290 -13.57 2.42 26.91
C ASN A 290 -14.34 2.23 25.59
N LEU A 291 -13.96 1.30 24.72
CA LEU A 291 -14.71 0.99 23.50
C LEU A 291 -16.14 0.55 23.84
N ASN A 292 -16.31 -0.31 24.85
CA ASN A 292 -17.63 -0.74 25.31
C ASN A 292 -18.50 0.43 25.79
N ARG A 293 -17.90 1.42 26.45
CA ARG A 293 -18.59 2.67 26.83
C ARG A 293 -18.94 3.49 25.58
N PHE A 294 -18.04 3.62 24.63
CA PHE A 294 -18.22 4.40 23.42
C PHE A 294 -19.29 3.83 22.49
N MET A 295 -19.49 2.50 22.46
CA MET A 295 -20.62 1.86 21.78
C MET A 295 -21.97 2.35 22.32
N ARG A 296 -22.04 2.81 23.57
CA ARG A 296 -23.27 3.36 24.21
C ARG A 296 -23.35 4.88 24.10
N GLU A 297 -22.23 5.58 24.06
CA GLU A 297 -22.17 7.04 24.01
C GLU A 297 -22.20 7.59 22.58
N GLY A 298 -21.93 6.77 21.56
CA GLY A 298 -21.81 7.16 20.16
C GLY A 298 -22.85 6.53 19.24
N ILE A 299 -22.61 6.66 17.94
CA ILE A 299 -23.33 5.90 16.91
C ILE A 299 -22.54 4.60 16.72
N TYR A 300 -23.18 3.47 16.99
CA TYR A 300 -22.57 2.16 16.97
C TYR A 300 -23.21 1.25 15.91
N PHE A 301 -22.42 0.85 14.91
CA PHE A 301 -22.81 -0.13 13.89
C PHE A 301 -22.51 -1.52 14.42
N SER A 302 -23.53 -2.16 15.01
CA SER A 302 -23.34 -3.37 15.81
C SER A 302 -23.10 -4.65 15.02
N ASN A 303 -23.40 -4.65 13.71
CA ASN A 303 -23.20 -5.79 12.82
C ASN A 303 -22.30 -5.41 11.64
N CYS A 304 -21.19 -4.71 11.93
CA CYS A 304 -20.17 -4.39 10.95
C CYS A 304 -19.15 -5.53 10.87
N TYR A 305 -18.77 -5.92 9.65
CA TYR A 305 -17.78 -6.95 9.40
C TYR A 305 -16.58 -6.40 8.63
N GLY A 306 -15.37 -6.80 9.04
CA GLY A 306 -14.15 -6.54 8.27
C GLY A 306 -14.22 -7.25 6.92
N ASN A 307 -13.73 -6.61 5.88
CA ASN A 307 -13.71 -7.21 4.54
C ASN A 307 -12.49 -8.12 4.33
N THR A 308 -11.54 -8.11 5.25
CA THR A 308 -10.24 -8.76 5.12
C THR A 308 -9.64 -9.18 6.46
N TRP A 309 -8.44 -9.73 6.39
CA TRP A 309 -7.65 -10.30 7.48
C TRP A 309 -6.24 -9.67 7.62
N ARG A 310 -5.95 -8.58 6.87
CA ARG A 310 -4.65 -7.87 6.91
C ARG A 310 -4.80 -6.37 6.79
N THR A 311 -3.87 -5.65 7.44
CA THR A 311 -3.84 -4.18 7.56
C THR A 311 -3.78 -3.46 6.22
N ASP A 312 -2.93 -3.90 5.28
CA ASP A 312 -2.80 -3.27 3.96
C ASP A 312 -4.09 -3.33 3.13
N ARG A 313 -4.83 -4.43 3.27
CA ARG A 313 -6.13 -4.61 2.60
C ARG A 313 -7.23 -3.87 3.36
N GLY A 314 -7.26 -3.96 4.71
CA GLY A 314 -8.25 -3.29 5.54
C GLY A 314 -8.17 -1.75 5.43
N THR A 315 -6.96 -1.21 5.38
CA THR A 315 -6.73 0.21 5.11
C THR A 315 -7.33 0.63 3.76
N LEU A 316 -7.12 -0.16 2.71
CA LEU A 316 -7.70 0.12 1.39
C LEU A 316 -9.22 -0.02 1.40
N CYS A 317 -9.77 -1.06 2.02
CA CYS A 317 -11.22 -1.24 2.19
C CYS A 317 -11.86 -0.05 2.87
N THR A 318 -11.22 0.49 3.91
CA THR A 318 -11.73 1.64 4.68
C THR A 318 -11.72 2.93 3.87
N TRP A 319 -10.62 3.24 3.17
CA TRP A 319 -10.48 4.53 2.49
C TRP A 319 -11.08 4.57 1.09
N SER A 320 -11.04 3.43 0.38
CA SER A 320 -11.52 3.33 -1.01
C SER A 320 -12.88 2.66 -1.14
N GLY A 321 -13.40 2.03 -0.08
CA GLY A 321 -14.64 1.25 -0.17
C GLY A 321 -14.55 0.10 -1.19
N TYR A 322 -13.33 -0.34 -1.48
CA TYR A 322 -13.08 -1.36 -2.50
C TYR A 322 -12.81 -2.72 -1.84
N PRO A 323 -13.40 -3.82 -2.35
CA PRO A 323 -13.25 -5.13 -1.73
C PRO A 323 -11.81 -5.64 -1.75
N SER A 324 -11.46 -6.39 -0.71
CA SER A 324 -10.21 -7.15 -0.68
C SER A 324 -10.33 -8.46 -1.45
N PHE A 325 -9.19 -9.09 -1.69
CA PHE A 325 -9.10 -10.39 -2.38
C PHE A 325 -8.33 -11.39 -1.51
N PRO A 326 -8.59 -12.69 -1.63
CA PRO A 326 -7.93 -13.72 -0.82
C PRO A 326 -6.40 -13.64 -0.86
N THR A 327 -5.79 -13.71 -2.03
CA THR A 327 -4.34 -13.85 -2.17
C THR A 327 -3.63 -12.57 -2.60
N MET A 328 -4.31 -11.59 -3.23
CA MET A 328 -3.67 -10.38 -3.71
C MET A 328 -3.97 -9.14 -2.87
N SER A 329 -3.00 -8.24 -2.77
CA SER A 329 -3.14 -6.94 -2.13
C SER A 329 -3.09 -5.83 -3.19
N VAL A 330 -4.21 -5.14 -3.38
CA VAL A 330 -4.32 -4.04 -4.36
C VAL A 330 -3.41 -2.86 -3.97
N MET A 331 -3.16 -2.66 -2.68
CA MET A 331 -2.24 -1.63 -2.19
C MET A 331 -0.81 -1.85 -2.72
N LYS A 332 -0.39 -3.11 -2.90
CA LYS A 332 0.91 -3.47 -3.49
C LYS A 332 1.00 -3.24 -4.99
N MET A 333 -0.09 -2.82 -5.63
CA MET A 333 -0.19 -2.53 -7.06
C MET A 333 -0.43 -1.02 -7.30
N PRO A 334 0.59 -0.13 -7.17
CA PRO A 334 0.40 1.32 -7.25
C PRO A 334 -0.25 1.80 -8.56
N ALA A 335 -0.01 1.10 -9.68
CA ALA A 335 -0.64 1.42 -10.96
C ALA A 335 -2.17 1.27 -10.92
N LYS A 336 -2.68 0.27 -10.20
CA LYS A 336 -4.11 -0.01 -10.04
C LYS A 336 -4.73 0.75 -8.86
N SER A 337 -4.09 0.71 -7.69
CA SER A 337 -4.63 1.33 -6.47
C SER A 337 -4.83 2.85 -6.58
N ARG A 338 -4.01 3.55 -7.37
CA ARG A 338 -4.15 4.99 -7.63
C ARG A 338 -5.43 5.38 -8.38
N SER A 339 -6.02 4.45 -9.15
CA SER A 339 -7.24 4.68 -9.91
C SER A 339 -8.51 4.47 -9.09
N LEU A 340 -8.38 3.94 -7.87
CA LEU A 340 -9.51 3.75 -6.97
C LEU A 340 -9.99 5.09 -6.41
N SER A 341 -11.30 5.19 -6.21
CA SER A 341 -11.88 6.29 -5.42
C SER A 341 -11.33 6.25 -4.00
N ASN A 342 -11.19 7.41 -3.36
CA ASN A 342 -10.72 7.51 -1.98
C ASN A 342 -11.45 8.67 -1.29
N MET A 343 -11.99 8.41 -0.09
CA MET A 343 -12.78 9.43 0.59
C MET A 343 -11.96 10.66 1.00
N ALA A 344 -10.64 10.53 1.23
CA ALA A 344 -9.79 11.69 1.51
C ALA A 344 -9.69 12.61 0.29
N LYS A 345 -9.54 12.03 -0.90
CA LYS A 345 -9.50 12.79 -2.16
C LYS A 345 -10.84 13.47 -2.44
N SER A 346 -11.96 12.75 -2.28
CA SER A 346 -13.30 13.32 -2.48
C SER A 346 -13.55 14.50 -1.54
N LEU A 347 -13.21 14.38 -0.26
CA LEU A 347 -13.37 15.46 0.72
C LEU A 347 -12.44 16.64 0.43
N GLN A 348 -11.23 16.40 -0.03
CA GLN A 348 -10.29 17.45 -0.43
C GLN A 348 -10.81 18.22 -1.65
N GLU A 349 -11.23 17.51 -2.70
CA GLU A 349 -11.63 18.11 -3.98
C GLU A 349 -13.01 18.79 -3.90
N GLU A 350 -13.99 18.19 -3.22
CA GLU A 350 -15.37 18.69 -3.20
C GLU A 350 -15.68 19.62 -2.03
N ARG A 351 -14.94 19.49 -0.91
CA ARG A 351 -15.22 20.23 0.33
C ARG A 351 -14.05 21.01 0.90
N GLY A 352 -12.88 20.97 0.23
CA GLY A 352 -11.69 21.72 0.63
C GLY A 352 -11.06 21.25 1.95
N TYR A 353 -11.23 19.98 2.30
CA TYR A 353 -10.59 19.43 3.50
C TYR A 353 -9.08 19.41 3.38
N HIS A 354 -8.39 19.78 4.44
CA HIS A 354 -6.96 19.55 4.62
C HIS A 354 -6.75 18.12 5.14
N THR A 355 -5.96 17.32 4.44
CA THR A 355 -5.87 15.87 4.66
C THR A 355 -4.51 15.46 5.22
N TYR A 356 -4.52 14.75 6.34
CA TYR A 356 -3.34 14.31 7.07
C TYR A 356 -3.44 12.81 7.36
N TYR A 357 -2.31 12.12 7.39
CA TYR A 357 -2.26 10.74 7.85
C TYR A 357 -1.14 10.54 8.87
N LEU A 358 -1.45 9.84 9.95
CA LEU A 358 -0.54 9.51 11.03
C LEU A 358 -0.34 7.99 11.10
N TYR A 359 0.92 7.55 11.21
CA TYR A 359 1.25 6.13 11.39
C TYR A 359 2.54 5.96 12.20
N GLY A 360 2.50 5.22 13.32
CA GLY A 360 3.69 4.96 14.15
C GLY A 360 4.74 4.06 13.50
N GLY A 361 4.39 3.33 12.44
CA GLY A 361 5.26 2.38 11.76
C GLY A 361 5.93 2.90 10.49
N ASP A 362 6.57 1.98 9.75
CA ASP A 362 7.17 2.27 8.44
C ASP A 362 6.08 2.35 7.35
N ILE A 363 5.73 3.56 6.96
CA ILE A 363 4.68 3.82 5.96
C ILE A 363 5.02 3.30 4.55
N ASN A 364 6.28 2.91 4.29
CA ASN A 364 6.66 2.32 3.01
C ASN A 364 6.30 0.83 2.93
N PHE A 365 6.00 0.20 4.07
CA PHE A 365 5.55 -1.19 4.10
C PHE A 365 4.32 -1.38 3.20
N THR A 366 4.32 -2.44 2.38
CA THR A 366 3.23 -2.79 1.44
C THR A 366 2.81 -1.70 0.44
N ASN A 367 3.68 -0.72 0.13
CA ASN A 367 3.38 0.46 -0.70
C ASN A 367 2.30 1.40 -0.11
N MET A 368 2.05 1.38 1.21
CA MET A 368 1.04 2.22 1.86
C MET A 368 1.25 3.70 1.54
N ARG A 369 2.50 4.18 1.54
CA ARG A 369 2.82 5.57 1.23
C ARG A 369 2.28 6.01 -0.13
N SER A 370 2.52 5.23 -1.19
CA SER A 370 2.04 5.58 -2.54
C SER A 370 0.52 5.58 -2.61
N TYR A 371 -0.15 4.64 -1.92
CA TYR A 371 -1.59 4.57 -1.85
C TYR A 371 -2.19 5.79 -1.16
N LEU A 372 -1.66 6.19 -0.01
CA LEU A 372 -2.15 7.35 0.75
C LEU A 372 -1.96 8.66 -0.03
N ILE A 373 -0.79 8.86 -0.64
CA ILE A 373 -0.52 10.06 -1.45
C ILE A 373 -1.47 10.12 -2.65
N ALA A 374 -1.59 9.02 -3.42
CA ALA A 374 -2.51 8.97 -4.56
C ALA A 374 -3.98 9.09 -4.14
N GLY A 375 -4.31 8.65 -2.93
CA GLY A 375 -5.63 8.74 -2.30
C GLY A 375 -6.00 10.12 -1.75
N GLY A 376 -5.11 11.14 -1.88
CA GLY A 376 -5.42 12.52 -1.52
C GLY A 376 -4.94 12.95 -0.13
N PHE A 377 -4.12 12.17 0.58
CA PHE A 377 -3.49 12.63 1.81
C PHE A 377 -2.31 13.55 1.49
N SER A 378 -2.43 14.83 1.81
CA SER A 378 -1.44 15.87 1.48
C SER A 378 -0.27 15.93 2.45
N SER A 379 -0.44 15.43 3.67
CA SER A 379 0.61 15.39 4.70
C SER A 379 0.63 14.03 5.40
N LEU A 380 1.82 13.43 5.45
CA LEU A 380 2.05 12.15 6.11
C LEU A 380 3.02 12.36 7.27
N HIS A 381 2.58 12.01 8.48
CA HIS A 381 3.43 11.98 9.68
C HIS A 381 3.60 10.52 10.11
N TRP A 382 4.86 10.05 10.23
CA TRP A 382 5.11 8.64 10.43
C TRP A 382 6.40 8.37 11.22
N MET A 383 6.77 7.13 11.44
CA MET A 383 7.89 6.72 12.29
C MET A 383 9.16 7.59 12.13
N LYS A 384 9.51 8.03 10.92
CA LYS A 384 10.72 8.84 10.68
C LYS A 384 10.69 10.24 11.32
N ASP A 385 9.51 10.76 11.60
CA ASP A 385 9.33 12.10 12.17
C ASP A 385 9.49 12.12 13.69
N TYR A 386 9.69 10.94 14.29
CA TYR A 386 9.94 10.76 15.72
C TYR A 386 11.44 10.61 16.01
N SER A 387 11.84 10.89 17.27
CA SER A 387 13.21 10.64 17.72
C SER A 387 13.59 9.17 17.64
N LYS A 388 14.89 8.86 17.55
CA LYS A 388 15.38 7.49 17.51
C LYS A 388 14.96 6.65 18.72
N ALA A 389 14.84 7.28 19.89
CA ALA A 389 14.36 6.61 21.10
C ALA A 389 12.88 6.24 20.98
N GLU A 390 12.04 7.13 20.43
CA GLU A 390 10.62 6.86 20.23
C GLU A 390 10.38 5.79 19.16
N GLN A 391 11.16 5.78 18.07
CA GLN A 391 11.08 4.78 17.01
C GLN A 391 11.32 3.33 17.50
N GLN A 392 11.92 3.16 18.67
CA GLN A 392 12.27 1.87 19.26
C GLN A 392 11.37 1.50 20.44
N THR A 393 10.26 2.19 20.64
CA THR A 393 9.37 1.96 21.79
C THR A 393 8.46 0.75 21.60
N ALA A 394 8.24 0.30 20.36
CA ALA A 394 7.55 -0.95 20.00
C ALA A 394 8.30 -1.68 18.89
N ARG A 395 8.02 -2.96 18.71
CA ARG A 395 8.64 -3.81 17.68
C ARG A 395 8.50 -3.22 16.27
N TRP A 396 7.35 -2.67 15.95
CA TRP A 396 7.02 -2.16 14.62
C TRP A 396 7.19 -0.64 14.47
N GLY A 397 7.67 0.06 15.52
CA GLY A 397 7.90 1.50 15.47
C GLY A 397 7.54 2.22 16.77
N VAL A 398 6.73 3.27 16.65
CA VAL A 398 6.36 4.17 17.74
C VAL A 398 5.07 3.69 18.41
N ARG A 399 5.11 3.56 19.71
CA ARG A 399 4.00 3.08 20.55
C ARG A 399 2.80 4.03 20.54
N ASP A 400 1.59 3.48 20.72
CA ASP A 400 0.34 4.25 20.60
C ASP A 400 0.16 5.36 21.61
N ASP A 401 0.69 5.25 22.85
CA ASP A 401 0.63 6.36 23.82
C ASP A 401 1.38 7.62 23.36
N ILE A 402 2.39 7.46 22.51
CA ILE A 402 3.16 8.55 21.91
C ILE A 402 2.42 9.10 20.69
N THR A 403 1.98 8.21 19.79
CA THR A 403 1.31 8.62 18.56
C THR A 403 -0.06 9.25 18.82
N PHE A 404 -0.81 8.85 19.86
CA PHE A 404 -2.04 9.54 20.28
C PHE A 404 -1.79 10.96 20.78
N LYS A 405 -0.68 11.22 21.47
CA LYS A 405 -0.27 12.59 21.83
C LYS A 405 0.05 13.43 20.59
N THR A 406 0.71 12.82 19.61
CA THR A 406 0.95 13.45 18.30
C THR A 406 -0.38 13.74 17.59
N LEU A 407 -1.31 12.78 17.56
CA LEU A 407 -2.64 12.97 16.99
C LEU A 407 -3.36 14.16 17.64
N PHE A 408 -3.35 14.25 18.97
CA PHE A 408 -3.95 15.37 19.70
C PHE A 408 -3.29 16.71 19.33
N SER A 409 -1.98 16.75 19.24
CA SER A 409 -1.23 17.95 18.80
C SER A 409 -1.59 18.35 17.36
N MET A 410 -1.70 17.38 16.45
CA MET A 410 -2.12 17.62 15.07
C MET A 410 -3.51 18.24 14.99
N THR A 411 -4.48 17.78 15.80
CA THR A 411 -5.84 18.35 15.82
C THR A 411 -5.86 19.81 16.24
N SER A 412 -4.91 20.23 17.08
CA SER A 412 -4.79 21.61 17.55
C SER A 412 -4.15 22.55 16.53
N SER A 413 -3.34 22.02 15.62
CA SER A 413 -2.58 22.78 14.62
C SER A 413 -3.14 22.67 13.21
N ALA A 414 -4.01 21.69 12.93
CA ALA A 414 -4.55 21.44 11.60
C ALA A 414 -5.47 22.59 11.14
N THR A 415 -5.36 22.93 9.86
CA THR A 415 -6.28 23.88 9.22
C THR A 415 -7.65 23.22 9.03
N GLN A 416 -8.70 23.88 9.48
CA GLN A 416 -10.08 23.38 9.40
C GLN A 416 -10.76 23.80 8.08
N PRO A 417 -11.66 22.97 7.52
CA PRO A 417 -11.97 21.62 7.98
C PRO A 417 -10.84 20.64 7.66
N PHE A 418 -10.58 19.70 8.54
CA PHE A 418 -9.54 18.70 8.32
C PHE A 418 -10.08 17.27 8.36
N LEU A 419 -9.40 16.38 7.64
CA LEU A 419 -9.48 14.95 7.76
C LEU A 419 -8.12 14.41 8.23
N ILE A 420 -8.10 13.73 9.37
CA ILE A 420 -6.92 13.02 9.84
C ILE A 420 -7.22 11.52 9.85
N GLY A 421 -6.46 10.75 9.07
CA GLY A 421 -6.40 9.30 9.17
C GLY A 421 -5.30 8.90 10.16
N TYR A 422 -5.56 7.91 10.99
CA TYR A 422 -4.57 7.37 11.89
C TYR A 422 -4.70 5.86 12.00
N SER A 423 -3.59 5.12 11.83
CA SER A 423 -3.52 3.69 12.11
C SER A 423 -2.71 3.45 13.38
N THR A 424 -3.32 2.76 14.35
CA THR A 424 -2.64 2.32 15.57
C THR A 424 -1.72 1.15 15.29
N LEU A 425 -0.85 0.80 16.24
CA LEU A 425 0.21 -0.18 16.01
C LEU A 425 0.42 -1.15 17.18
N SER A 426 0.20 -0.71 18.42
CA SER A 426 0.65 -1.46 19.62
C SER A 426 -0.08 -2.78 19.85
N SER A 427 -1.25 -2.99 19.24
CA SER A 427 -1.98 -4.26 19.28
C SER A 427 -1.54 -5.27 18.23
N HIS A 428 -0.51 -4.96 17.42
CA HIS A 428 0.10 -5.88 16.48
C HIS A 428 1.01 -6.90 17.19
N GLU A 429 1.12 -8.11 16.63
CA GLU A 429 2.08 -9.12 17.09
C GLU A 429 3.53 -8.55 17.08
N PRO A 430 4.36 -8.78 18.09
CA PRO A 430 4.26 -9.75 19.20
C PRO A 430 3.54 -9.25 20.47
N TRP A 431 2.69 -8.21 20.40
CA TRP A 431 1.90 -7.65 21.50
C TRP A 431 2.72 -7.06 22.64
N ASP A 432 3.87 -6.51 22.31
CA ASP A 432 4.82 -5.90 23.25
C ASP A 432 4.35 -4.50 23.69
N VAL A 433 3.69 -4.44 24.86
CA VAL A 433 3.16 -3.21 25.45
C VAL A 433 3.68 -3.01 26.88
N PRO A 434 3.75 -1.77 27.39
CA PRO A 434 4.39 -1.46 28.67
C PRO A 434 3.50 -1.72 29.90
N ILE A 435 2.46 -2.53 29.75
CA ILE A 435 1.53 -2.87 30.84
C ILE A 435 1.33 -4.39 30.93
N GLN A 436 1.03 -4.85 32.13
CA GLN A 436 0.66 -6.22 32.42
C GLN A 436 -0.58 -6.23 33.32
N HIS A 437 -1.76 -6.26 32.69
CA HIS A 437 -3.06 -6.28 33.36
C HIS A 437 -3.68 -7.67 33.39
N PHE A 438 -3.42 -8.46 32.34
CA PHE A 438 -3.81 -9.85 32.19
C PHE A 438 -2.59 -10.77 32.14
N GLU A 439 -2.77 -12.07 32.33
CA GLU A 439 -1.71 -13.05 32.10
C GLU A 439 -1.38 -13.21 30.59
N ASP A 440 -2.37 -13.00 29.74
CA ASP A 440 -2.25 -13.10 28.27
C ASP A 440 -1.75 -11.77 27.68
N GLU A 441 -0.60 -11.81 27.01
CA GLU A 441 0.05 -10.66 26.37
C GLU A 441 -0.84 -10.01 25.29
N LYS A 442 -1.60 -10.82 24.56
CA LYS A 442 -2.53 -10.33 23.53
C LYS A 442 -3.63 -9.48 24.16
N LEU A 443 -4.21 -9.93 25.28
CA LEU A 443 -5.22 -9.14 26.00
C LEU A 443 -4.64 -7.85 26.59
N ASN A 444 -3.40 -7.86 27.02
CA ASN A 444 -2.70 -6.65 27.47
C ASN A 444 -2.56 -5.63 26.32
N ALA A 445 -2.26 -6.09 25.12
CA ALA A 445 -2.10 -5.20 23.97
C ALA A 445 -3.42 -4.50 23.59
N PHE A 446 -4.55 -5.22 23.58
CA PHE A 446 -5.85 -4.62 23.33
C PHE A 446 -6.36 -3.75 24.49
N TYR A 447 -6.07 -4.12 25.73
CA TYR A 447 -6.36 -3.26 26.87
C TYR A 447 -5.55 -1.96 26.80
N TYR A 448 -4.26 -2.04 26.45
CA TYR A 448 -3.41 -0.87 26.27
C TYR A 448 -3.91 0.06 25.17
N LEU A 449 -4.26 -0.49 24.01
CA LEU A 449 -4.89 0.26 22.91
C LEU A 449 -6.15 0.99 23.39
N ASP A 450 -7.04 0.28 24.10
CA ASP A 450 -8.28 0.83 24.64
C ASP A 450 -8.03 1.99 25.62
N GLN A 451 -6.98 1.90 26.46
CA GLN A 451 -6.60 2.99 27.37
C GLN A 451 -6.12 4.21 26.58
N CYS A 452 -5.27 4.02 25.57
CA CYS A 452 -4.79 5.11 24.70
C CYS A 452 -5.94 5.81 23.99
N VAL A 453 -6.90 5.06 23.43
CA VAL A 453 -8.11 5.62 22.82
C VAL A 453 -8.95 6.37 23.86
N GLY A 454 -9.13 5.78 25.06
CA GLY A 454 -9.90 6.39 26.15
C GLY A 454 -9.33 7.73 26.60
N ASP A 455 -8.01 7.80 26.74
CA ASP A 455 -7.30 9.02 27.12
C ASP A 455 -7.43 10.10 26.03
N PHE A 456 -7.23 9.73 24.77
CA PHE A 456 -7.40 10.63 23.63
C PHE A 456 -8.82 11.23 23.58
N ILE A 457 -9.85 10.40 23.67
CA ILE A 457 -11.25 10.88 23.64
C ILE A 457 -11.55 11.78 24.84
N ARG A 458 -11.02 11.46 26.03
CA ARG A 458 -11.16 12.32 27.23
C ARG A 458 -10.56 13.71 27.02
N ASP A 459 -9.39 13.77 26.38
CA ASP A 459 -8.70 15.04 26.14
C ASP A 459 -9.37 15.81 24.99
N MET A 460 -9.83 15.13 23.94
CA MET A 460 -10.62 15.74 22.88
C MET A 460 -11.93 16.36 23.39
N LYS A 461 -12.63 15.72 24.36
CA LYS A 461 -13.84 16.27 24.97
C LYS A 461 -13.60 17.63 25.67
N LYS A 462 -12.37 17.93 26.09
CA LYS A 462 -11.99 19.22 26.67
C LYS A 462 -11.54 20.25 25.62
N SER A 463 -11.27 19.81 24.40
CA SER A 463 -10.79 20.66 23.32
C SER A 463 -11.91 21.57 22.77
N PRO A 464 -11.60 22.83 22.41
CA PRO A 464 -12.58 23.74 21.80
C PRO A 464 -13.16 23.24 20.47
N ILE A 465 -12.43 22.40 19.75
CA ILE A 465 -12.87 21.85 18.45
C ILE A 465 -13.82 20.66 18.61
N TRP A 466 -13.98 20.08 19.81
CA TRP A 466 -14.82 18.91 20.06
C TRP A 466 -16.22 19.04 19.45
N LYS A 467 -16.85 20.22 19.62
CA LYS A 467 -18.24 20.46 19.16
C LYS A 467 -18.44 20.25 17.67
N ASN A 468 -17.39 20.51 16.86
CA ASN A 468 -17.41 20.36 15.41
C ASN A 468 -16.52 19.21 14.92
N THR A 469 -16.30 18.20 15.73
CA THR A 469 -15.44 17.08 15.38
C THR A 469 -16.23 15.77 15.38
N LEU A 470 -16.05 14.98 14.33
CA LEU A 470 -16.46 13.59 14.19
C LEU A 470 -15.22 12.69 14.32
N ILE A 471 -15.27 11.72 15.22
CA ILE A 471 -14.22 10.71 15.41
C ILE A 471 -14.83 9.35 15.06
N ILE A 472 -14.24 8.65 14.12
CA ILE A 472 -14.63 7.30 13.68
C ILE A 472 -13.57 6.32 14.17
N LEU A 473 -13.98 5.38 15.02
CA LEU A 473 -13.17 4.25 15.46
C LEU A 473 -13.59 3.03 14.66
N LEU A 474 -12.67 2.40 13.97
CA LEU A 474 -12.92 1.23 13.12
C LEU A 474 -11.67 0.34 13.08
N PRO A 475 -11.73 -0.95 13.42
CA PRO A 475 -10.62 -1.86 13.17
C PRO A 475 -10.32 -2.03 11.68
N ASP A 476 -9.05 -2.20 11.33
CA ASP A 476 -8.64 -2.54 9.96
C ASP A 476 -9.04 -3.98 9.59
N HIS A 477 -8.99 -4.90 10.56
CA HIS A 477 -9.53 -6.27 10.47
C HIS A 477 -9.74 -6.87 11.87
N GLY A 478 -10.33 -8.06 11.92
CA GLY A 478 -10.36 -8.91 13.13
C GLY A 478 -9.31 -10.01 13.06
N ILE A 479 -8.96 -10.56 14.22
CA ILE A 479 -8.08 -11.73 14.35
C ILE A 479 -8.75 -12.82 15.18
N PRO A 480 -8.38 -14.11 15.01
CA PRO A 480 -8.89 -15.17 15.86
C PRO A 480 -8.33 -15.05 17.28
N TYR A 481 -9.14 -15.40 18.26
CA TYR A 481 -8.73 -15.50 19.65
C TYR A 481 -9.44 -16.67 20.36
N GLY A 482 -8.70 -17.42 21.18
CA GLY A 482 -9.18 -18.66 21.79
C GLY A 482 -9.40 -19.74 20.73
N GLU A 483 -10.59 -20.32 20.72
CA GLU A 483 -10.95 -21.42 19.81
C GLU A 483 -11.57 -20.93 18.48
N LEU A 484 -11.67 -19.60 18.27
CA LEU A 484 -12.24 -19.04 17.04
C LEU A 484 -11.38 -19.37 15.82
N THR A 485 -12.03 -19.79 14.76
CA THR A 485 -11.44 -20.10 13.46
C THR A 485 -11.79 -19.05 12.40
N GLU A 486 -11.27 -19.19 11.19
CA GLU A 486 -11.64 -18.34 10.04
C GLU A 486 -13.14 -18.43 9.69
N ALA A 487 -13.80 -19.52 10.06
CA ALA A 487 -15.21 -19.74 9.80
C ALA A 487 -16.15 -19.05 10.81
N ASP A 488 -15.63 -18.58 11.94
CA ASP A 488 -16.45 -17.97 12.99
C ASP A 488 -16.79 -16.50 12.65
N PRO A 489 -18.08 -16.14 12.60
CA PRO A 489 -18.49 -14.74 12.31
C PRO A 489 -17.88 -13.71 13.27
N LEU A 490 -17.73 -14.04 14.55
CA LEU A 490 -17.19 -13.16 15.58
C LEU A 490 -15.74 -12.76 15.31
N LYS A 491 -14.95 -13.63 14.66
CA LYS A 491 -13.58 -13.33 14.25
C LYS A 491 -13.54 -12.13 13.29
N ASN A 492 -14.51 -12.04 12.38
CA ASN A 492 -14.55 -11.02 11.33
C ASN A 492 -15.47 -9.83 11.68
N GLN A 493 -16.23 -9.93 12.78
CA GLN A 493 -17.03 -8.82 13.28
C GLN A 493 -16.13 -7.77 13.92
N ILE A 494 -16.32 -6.50 13.53
CA ILE A 494 -15.53 -5.36 13.99
C ILE A 494 -16.44 -4.26 14.54
N PRO A 495 -16.05 -3.58 15.64
CA PRO A 495 -16.83 -2.44 16.13
C PRO A 495 -16.57 -1.20 15.27
N MET A 496 -17.61 -0.65 14.62
CA MET A 496 -17.55 0.67 14.02
C MET A 496 -18.32 1.64 14.89
N ILE A 497 -17.61 2.65 15.43
CA ILE A 497 -18.16 3.61 16.42
C ILE A 497 -17.86 5.03 15.96
N TRP A 498 -18.88 5.87 15.87
CA TRP A 498 -18.76 7.28 15.57
C TRP A 498 -19.01 8.10 16.83
N LEU A 499 -18.09 9.00 17.16
CA LEU A 499 -18.08 9.84 18.36
C LEU A 499 -17.85 11.30 18.00
N GLY A 500 -18.02 12.18 18.98
CA GLY A 500 -17.69 13.60 18.84
C GLY A 500 -18.90 14.50 19.00
N GLY A 501 -18.66 15.79 19.15
CA GLY A 501 -19.74 16.78 19.29
C GLY A 501 -20.50 17.05 17.99
N ALA A 502 -20.03 16.52 16.87
CA ALA A 502 -20.72 16.60 15.59
C ALA A 502 -21.83 15.55 15.41
N ILE A 503 -21.97 14.56 16.29
CA ILE A 503 -23.11 13.63 16.27
C ILE A 503 -24.34 14.27 16.97
N LYS A 504 -25.54 13.97 16.46
CA LYS A 504 -26.79 14.48 17.04
C LYS A 504 -27.11 13.82 18.39
N GLU A 505 -27.07 12.49 18.38
CA GLU A 505 -27.41 11.66 19.55
C GLU A 505 -26.78 10.27 19.41
N PRO A 506 -26.56 9.54 20.50
CA PRO A 506 -26.16 8.13 20.46
C PRO A 506 -27.23 7.29 19.76
N ARG A 507 -26.78 6.37 18.89
CA ARG A 507 -27.68 5.49 18.15
C ARG A 507 -27.03 4.14 17.83
N LYS A 508 -27.77 3.05 18.00
CA LYS A 508 -27.35 1.72 17.55
C LYS A 508 -27.92 1.46 16.15
N ILE A 509 -27.02 1.17 15.20
CA ILE A 509 -27.35 0.74 13.84
C ILE A 509 -27.18 -0.76 13.76
N ALA A 510 -28.30 -1.49 13.61
CA ALA A 510 -28.30 -2.96 13.63
C ALA A 510 -28.23 -3.59 12.23
N ALA A 511 -28.25 -2.80 11.16
CA ALA A 511 -28.09 -3.31 9.81
C ALA A 511 -26.72 -3.98 9.63
N VAL A 512 -26.70 -5.16 9.00
CA VAL A 512 -25.44 -5.81 8.63
C VAL A 512 -24.74 -4.94 7.59
N CYS A 513 -23.49 -4.59 7.82
CA CYS A 513 -22.70 -3.77 6.92
C CYS A 513 -21.25 -4.24 6.86
N ASN A 514 -20.56 -3.78 5.87
CA ASN A 514 -19.15 -4.10 5.64
C ASN A 514 -18.25 -2.89 5.94
N GLN A 515 -17.02 -3.15 6.26
CA GLN A 515 -15.98 -2.12 6.37
C GLN A 515 -15.92 -1.22 5.12
N THR A 516 -16.12 -1.81 3.94
CA THR A 516 -16.15 -1.08 2.66
C THR A 516 -17.33 -0.11 2.51
N ASP A 517 -18.34 -0.18 3.38
CA ASP A 517 -19.51 0.70 3.34
C ASP A 517 -19.26 2.07 4.04
N LEU A 518 -18.13 2.22 4.75
CA LEU A 518 -17.79 3.46 5.45
C LEU A 518 -17.68 4.67 4.49
N PRO A 519 -16.99 4.62 3.33
CA PRO A 519 -16.87 5.80 2.48
C PRO A 519 -18.22 6.34 1.99
N ALA A 520 -19.08 5.49 1.42
CA ALA A 520 -20.39 5.93 0.95
C ALA A 520 -21.27 6.46 2.10
N THR A 521 -21.24 5.78 3.26
CA THR A 521 -22.02 6.20 4.44
C THR A 521 -21.56 7.56 4.98
N LEU A 522 -20.23 7.78 5.08
CA LEU A 522 -19.70 9.05 5.56
C LEU A 522 -19.96 10.17 4.55
N LEU A 523 -19.63 9.95 3.27
CA LEU A 523 -19.84 10.95 2.22
C LEU A 523 -21.31 11.31 2.05
N GLY A 524 -22.22 10.33 2.15
CA GLY A 524 -23.67 10.56 2.18
C GLY A 524 -24.10 11.49 3.32
N GLN A 525 -23.57 11.28 4.54
CA GLN A 525 -23.83 12.17 5.68
C GLN A 525 -23.35 13.62 5.45
N LEU A 526 -22.30 13.79 4.65
CA LEU A 526 -21.71 15.09 4.35
C LEU A 526 -22.28 15.73 3.09
N GLY A 527 -23.19 15.04 2.38
CA GLY A 527 -23.75 15.51 1.11
C GLY A 527 -22.70 15.61 0.00
N VAL A 528 -21.73 14.70 0.00
CA VAL A 528 -20.66 14.58 -1.01
C VAL A 528 -21.01 13.44 -1.96
N ASN A 529 -20.74 13.63 -3.26
CA ASN A 529 -20.98 12.59 -4.26
C ASN A 529 -20.07 11.36 -3.99
N HIS A 530 -20.67 10.18 -4.03
CA HIS A 530 -19.96 8.92 -3.86
C HIS A 530 -20.24 7.87 -4.95
N ASP A 531 -20.79 8.27 -6.09
CA ASP A 531 -21.14 7.38 -7.20
C ASP A 531 -19.94 6.58 -7.73
N SER A 532 -18.74 7.14 -7.60
CA SER A 532 -17.49 6.48 -8.00
C SER A 532 -17.04 5.34 -7.07
N PHE A 533 -17.68 5.18 -5.90
CA PHE A 533 -17.40 4.12 -4.93
C PHE A 533 -18.27 2.90 -5.20
N THR A 534 -18.06 2.25 -6.33
CA THR A 534 -18.91 1.18 -6.89
C THR A 534 -19.21 0.03 -5.92
N PHE A 535 -18.30 -0.26 -4.98
CA PHE A 535 -18.44 -1.35 -4.01
C PHE A 535 -18.63 -0.86 -2.57
N SER A 536 -19.06 0.38 -2.38
CA SER A 536 -19.40 0.97 -1.09
C SER A 536 -20.86 1.41 -1.08
N ARG A 537 -21.59 1.11 0.00
CA ARG A 537 -23.02 1.39 0.13
C ARG A 537 -23.26 2.35 1.29
N ASP A 538 -24.16 3.30 1.12
CA ASP A 538 -24.62 4.15 2.22
C ASP A 538 -25.60 3.37 3.10
N VAL A 539 -25.12 2.90 4.25
CA VAL A 539 -25.89 2.10 5.23
C VAL A 539 -27.10 2.86 5.81
N LEU A 540 -27.07 4.19 5.73
CA LEU A 540 -28.09 5.09 6.28
C LEU A 540 -29.08 5.58 5.22
N SER A 541 -28.92 5.14 3.97
CA SER A 541 -29.85 5.45 2.87
C SER A 541 -31.01 4.46 2.82
N HIS A 542 -32.18 4.94 2.40
CA HIS A 542 -33.33 4.08 2.11
C HIS A 542 -33.08 3.10 0.96
N THR A 543 -32.04 3.32 0.15
CA THR A 543 -31.61 2.39 -0.91
C THR A 543 -30.85 1.18 -0.37
N TYR A 544 -30.45 1.17 0.91
CA TYR A 544 -29.79 0.04 1.58
C TYR A 544 -30.78 -1.06 1.96
N THR A 545 -31.33 -1.73 0.97
CA THR A 545 -32.44 -2.69 1.15
C THR A 545 -31.98 -4.14 1.34
N HIS A 546 -30.72 -4.45 1.03
CA HIS A 546 -30.16 -5.79 1.10
C HIS A 546 -28.88 -5.83 1.97
N PRO A 547 -29.02 -5.74 3.31
CA PRO A 547 -27.88 -5.76 4.21
C PRO A 547 -27.11 -7.09 4.16
N PHE A 548 -25.85 -7.06 3.78
CA PHE A 548 -24.94 -8.19 3.84
C PHE A 548 -23.49 -7.72 3.92
N ALA A 549 -22.58 -8.60 4.31
CA ALA A 549 -21.16 -8.32 4.36
C ALA A 549 -20.34 -9.48 3.77
N VAL A 550 -19.19 -9.15 3.20
CA VAL A 550 -18.22 -10.11 2.66
C VAL A 550 -16.90 -9.95 3.41
N ASN A 551 -16.28 -11.04 3.78
CA ASN A 551 -14.92 -11.10 4.27
C ASN A 551 -14.10 -12.03 3.38
N THR A 552 -12.86 -11.67 3.07
CA THR A 552 -11.91 -12.53 2.38
C THR A 552 -10.81 -12.97 3.33
N PHE A 553 -10.42 -14.24 3.27
CA PHE A 553 -9.25 -14.79 3.94
C PHE A 553 -8.37 -15.49 2.90
N ASP A 554 -7.20 -16.01 3.28
CA ASP A 554 -6.18 -16.48 2.34
C ASP A 554 -6.73 -17.41 1.24
N ASP A 555 -7.58 -18.35 1.64
CA ASP A 555 -8.04 -19.42 0.76
C ASP A 555 -9.54 -19.34 0.46
N GLY A 556 -10.23 -18.23 0.82
CA GLY A 556 -11.67 -18.21 0.64
C GLY A 556 -12.40 -16.93 0.98
N ILE A 557 -13.71 -17.08 1.12
CA ILE A 557 -14.63 -16.01 1.49
C ILE A 557 -15.62 -16.43 2.56
N SER A 558 -16.03 -15.50 3.40
CA SER A 558 -17.19 -15.62 4.29
C SER A 558 -18.19 -14.53 3.96
N VAL A 559 -19.48 -14.86 3.94
CA VAL A 559 -20.57 -13.93 3.63
C VAL A 559 -21.61 -13.99 4.74
N TYR A 560 -22.09 -12.84 5.18
CA TYR A 560 -22.97 -12.66 6.33
C TYR A 560 -24.20 -11.85 5.95
N ASP A 561 -25.38 -12.23 6.47
CA ASP A 561 -26.56 -11.36 6.53
C ASP A 561 -27.26 -11.49 7.89
N SER A 562 -28.43 -10.88 8.04
CA SER A 562 -29.22 -10.96 9.28
C SER A 562 -29.77 -12.36 9.57
N THR A 563 -29.75 -13.28 8.61
CA THR A 563 -30.33 -14.63 8.73
C THR A 563 -29.29 -15.73 8.96
N GLY A 564 -28.00 -15.43 8.69
CA GLY A 564 -26.94 -16.39 8.87
C GLY A 564 -25.65 -16.05 8.12
N TYR A 565 -24.85 -17.08 7.86
CA TYR A 565 -23.56 -16.93 7.17
C TYR A 565 -23.18 -18.17 6.40
N VAL A 566 -22.20 -18.01 5.50
CA VAL A 566 -21.55 -19.09 4.77
C VAL A 566 -20.05 -18.80 4.62
N THR A 567 -19.21 -19.79 4.84
CA THR A 567 -17.77 -19.75 4.60
C THR A 567 -17.40 -20.79 3.54
N PHE A 568 -16.74 -20.33 2.48
CA PHE A 568 -16.34 -21.16 1.34
C PHE A 568 -14.82 -21.10 1.14
N ASP A 569 -14.23 -22.28 1.03
CA ASP A 569 -12.80 -22.47 0.78
C ASP A 569 -12.57 -22.80 -0.69
N PHE A 570 -11.71 -22.00 -1.36
CA PHE A 570 -11.40 -22.13 -2.79
C PHE A 570 -10.44 -23.28 -3.08
N ILE A 571 -9.58 -23.67 -2.12
CA ILE A 571 -8.62 -24.78 -2.31
C ILE A 571 -9.37 -26.11 -2.35
N SER A 572 -10.22 -26.35 -1.34
CA SER A 572 -11.04 -27.57 -1.30
C SER A 572 -12.30 -27.49 -2.16
N ASN A 573 -12.61 -26.30 -2.69
CA ASN A 573 -13.80 -25.98 -3.48
C ASN A 573 -15.12 -26.40 -2.82
N ARG A 574 -15.28 -26.11 -1.52
CA ARG A 574 -16.46 -26.49 -0.75
C ARG A 574 -16.83 -25.48 0.34
N VAL A 575 -18.08 -25.56 0.78
CA VAL A 575 -18.56 -24.89 1.99
C VAL A 575 -17.94 -25.58 3.20
N VAL A 576 -17.22 -24.84 4.05
CA VAL A 576 -16.58 -25.35 5.27
C VAL A 576 -17.39 -25.05 6.52
N ALA A 577 -18.22 -23.99 6.47
CA ALA A 577 -19.17 -23.66 7.54
C ALA A 577 -20.37 -22.91 6.96
N SER A 578 -21.55 -23.13 7.54
CA SER A 578 -22.75 -22.37 7.19
C SER A 578 -23.78 -22.41 8.30
N HIS A 579 -24.56 -21.35 8.39
CA HIS A 579 -25.72 -21.25 9.28
C HIS A 579 -26.84 -20.44 8.60
N GLY A 580 -28.08 -20.83 8.85
CA GLY A 580 -29.27 -20.14 8.33
C GLY A 580 -29.75 -20.66 6.98
N PRO A 581 -30.98 -20.25 6.57
CA PRO A 581 -31.67 -20.82 5.41
C PRO A 581 -31.11 -20.35 4.05
N ASN A 582 -30.41 -19.20 4.03
CA ASN A 582 -30.00 -18.52 2.80
C ASN A 582 -28.53 -18.73 2.41
N ALA A 583 -27.82 -19.70 3.02
CA ALA A 583 -26.39 -19.89 2.87
C ALA A 583 -25.93 -20.01 1.40
N GLN A 584 -26.68 -20.74 0.55
CA GLN A 584 -26.35 -20.88 -0.87
C GLN A 584 -26.49 -19.57 -1.64
N SER A 585 -27.57 -18.82 -1.40
CA SER A 585 -27.79 -17.51 -2.03
C SER A 585 -26.73 -16.49 -1.56
N LEU A 586 -26.35 -16.52 -0.29
CA LEU A 586 -25.26 -15.69 0.25
C LEU A 586 -23.93 -15.99 -0.43
N LEU A 587 -23.60 -17.27 -0.62
CA LEU A 587 -22.38 -17.67 -1.31
C LEU A 587 -22.34 -17.15 -2.74
N GLN A 588 -23.45 -17.24 -3.48
CA GLN A 588 -23.52 -16.68 -4.84
C GLN A 588 -23.31 -15.17 -4.86
N ARG A 589 -23.90 -14.43 -3.89
CA ARG A 589 -23.65 -12.97 -3.75
C ARG A 589 -22.17 -12.66 -3.53
N GLY A 590 -21.54 -13.35 -2.58
CA GLY A 590 -20.11 -13.13 -2.30
C GLY A 590 -19.21 -13.44 -3.50
N LYS A 591 -19.48 -14.54 -4.21
CA LYS A 591 -18.77 -14.91 -5.43
C LYS A 591 -18.97 -13.88 -6.54
N ALA A 592 -20.20 -13.36 -6.73
CA ALA A 592 -20.48 -12.32 -7.71
C ALA A 592 -19.72 -11.02 -7.41
N VAL A 593 -19.70 -10.59 -6.14
CA VAL A 593 -18.94 -9.40 -5.72
C VAL A 593 -17.45 -9.58 -5.97
N LEU A 594 -16.89 -10.72 -5.60
CA LEU A 594 -15.46 -11.00 -5.79
C LEU A 594 -15.09 -11.05 -7.29
N GLN A 595 -15.93 -11.69 -8.12
CA GLN A 595 -15.74 -11.73 -9.56
C GLN A 595 -15.83 -10.33 -10.18
N ALA A 596 -16.88 -9.57 -9.88
CA ALA A 596 -17.07 -8.22 -10.41
C ALA A 596 -15.92 -7.29 -10.01
N ALA A 597 -15.49 -7.34 -8.74
CA ALA A 597 -14.38 -6.53 -8.26
C ALA A 597 -13.05 -6.92 -8.91
N SER A 598 -12.78 -8.23 -9.11
CA SER A 598 -11.54 -8.67 -9.77
C SER A 598 -11.50 -8.26 -11.26
N LYS A 599 -12.63 -8.34 -11.96
CA LYS A 599 -12.75 -7.91 -13.36
C LYS A 599 -12.71 -6.37 -13.51
N ASP A 600 -13.25 -5.62 -12.55
CA ASP A 600 -13.07 -4.16 -12.49
C ASP A 600 -11.59 -3.81 -12.26
N LEU A 601 -10.94 -4.47 -11.31
CA LEU A 601 -9.52 -4.25 -11.03
C LEU A 601 -8.64 -4.60 -12.24
N ASP A 602 -8.98 -5.64 -13.00
CA ASP A 602 -8.23 -6.04 -14.19
C ASP A 602 -8.25 -4.97 -15.28
N LYS A 603 -9.39 -4.31 -15.46
CA LYS A 603 -9.57 -3.20 -16.41
C LYS A 603 -8.88 -1.88 -16.01
N ARG A 604 -8.54 -1.71 -14.73
CA ARG A 604 -7.81 -0.55 -14.21
C ARG A 604 -6.31 -0.71 -14.51
#